data_3f7bfb2ccf36b7346c0d931dc3ef1ff0
#
_entry.id   3f7bfb2ccf36b7346c0d931dc3ef1ff0
#
_cell.length_a   1.000
_cell.length_b   1.000
_cell.length_c   1.000
_cell.angle_alpha   90.00
_cell.angle_beta   90.00
_cell.angle_gamma   90.00
#
_symmetry.space_group_name_H-M   'P 1'
#
loop_
_entity.id
_entity.type
_entity.pdbx_description
1 polymer ?
#
loop_
_entity_poly.entity_id
_entity_poly.type
_entity_poly.pdbx_seq_one_letter_code
_entity_poly.pdbx_strand_id
1 'polypeptide(L)'
;MLLAIAALGAIPLFAQSKPSAPNPVPDVLVLTNGDTLHGKFVGEVSGKVTFHSDPLGDLSISWDKIKELHVAERFGVLDSQVIPKGRHNEGQIPVGTFDVSNQAVTVHPGNAAASEPIPVKDAQYIMDEAALSKQVCHQPSFFAGWSGPATVGATLVTATQNQYTVSGAIGLVRAVPTVSWLNPRDRTSLGFSGSFGKITQPAYVIPGPPPATVAAVTSKTAIYHAAAERDEYFSRRFFALGQVAFDHNFSQDLGLQQIYGGGIGWTAIKTPKQALDVKATMQYEKQQFISGASGTNQNLVGSTFSAAYELHKKLLTFAQELSFIPAYNNTAAYSANETNTFAFPAFKGLSFSLGTLDSYLNDPPATLPPTKGNSFQFTMGLTYAIKSKY
;
A
#
# COMPACT_ATOMS: atom_id res chain seq x y z
N MET A 1 61.92 -12.84 49.20
CA MET A 1 60.71 -13.14 48.40
C MET A 1 60.82 -12.44 47.06
N LEU A 2 61.15 -13.20 46.02
CA LEU A 2 61.57 -12.67 44.71
C LEU A 2 60.40 -12.30 43.83
N LEU A 3 60.44 -11.11 43.28
CA LEU A 3 59.57 -10.65 42.21
C LEU A 3 60.21 -11.00 40.87
N ALA A 4 59.56 -11.83 40.06
CA ALA A 4 60.00 -12.10 38.70
C ALA A 4 59.22 -11.20 37.71
N ILE A 5 59.94 -10.31 37.02
CA ILE A 5 59.41 -9.46 35.97
C ILE A 5 59.60 -10.21 34.63
N ALA A 6 58.48 -10.61 34.01
CA ALA A 6 58.49 -11.15 32.67
C ALA A 6 58.35 -10.02 31.64
N ALA A 7 59.38 -9.79 30.84
CA ALA A 7 59.35 -8.87 29.71
C ALA A 7 58.71 -9.57 28.50
N LEU A 8 57.50 -9.14 28.08
CA LEU A 8 56.92 -9.54 26.81
C LEU A 8 57.51 -8.66 25.69
N GLY A 9 58.26 -9.29 24.80
CA GLY A 9 58.77 -8.68 23.58
C GLY A 9 57.59 -8.46 22.57
N ALA A 10 57.43 -7.20 22.15
CA ALA A 10 56.52 -6.82 21.07
C ALA A 10 57.09 -7.27 19.71
N ILE A 11 56.41 -8.21 19.04
CA ILE A 11 56.68 -8.58 17.68
C ILE A 11 55.97 -7.55 16.77
N PRO A 12 56.62 -6.84 15.84
CA PRO A 12 55.93 -5.96 14.90
C PRO A 12 55.12 -6.82 13.92
N LEU A 13 53.79 -6.76 13.97
CA LEU A 13 52.92 -7.28 12.93
C LEU A 13 53.09 -6.40 11.70
N PHE A 14 53.75 -6.91 10.69
CA PHE A 14 53.70 -6.31 9.36
C PHE A 14 52.24 -6.48 8.84
N ALA A 15 51.49 -5.37 8.80
CA ALA A 15 50.22 -5.29 8.13
C ALA A 15 50.45 -5.52 6.62
N GLN A 16 50.14 -6.72 6.13
CA GLN A 16 50.04 -6.97 4.70
C GLN A 16 48.92 -6.11 4.15
N SER A 17 49.25 -5.10 3.35
CA SER A 17 48.29 -4.36 2.56
C SER A 17 47.55 -5.35 1.65
N LYS A 18 46.23 -5.50 1.89
CA LYS A 18 45.34 -6.25 1.03
C LYS A 18 45.50 -5.71 -0.39
N PRO A 19 45.77 -6.54 -1.41
CA PRO A 19 45.85 -6.04 -2.78
C PRO A 19 44.60 -5.28 -3.11
N SER A 20 44.73 -4.04 -3.54
CA SER A 20 43.63 -3.23 -4.05
C SER A 20 43.01 -4.00 -5.20
N ALA A 21 41.71 -4.27 -5.10
CA ALA A 21 40.94 -4.83 -6.21
C ALA A 21 41.16 -3.90 -7.44
N PRO A 22 41.34 -4.44 -8.65
CA PRO A 22 41.48 -3.63 -9.84
C PRO A 22 40.27 -2.69 -9.93
N ASN A 23 40.54 -1.40 -10.20
CA ASN A 23 39.47 -0.42 -10.41
C ASN A 23 38.51 -0.99 -11.48
N PRO A 24 37.19 -1.04 -11.23
CA PRO A 24 36.26 -1.48 -12.25
C PRO A 24 36.43 -0.63 -13.51
N VAL A 25 36.37 -1.29 -14.66
CA VAL A 25 36.39 -0.58 -15.95
C VAL A 25 35.19 0.36 -15.99
N PRO A 26 35.37 1.67 -16.23
CA PRO A 26 34.24 2.59 -16.27
C PRO A 26 33.32 2.24 -17.46
N ASP A 27 32.02 2.38 -17.25
CA ASP A 27 31.05 2.28 -18.32
C ASP A 27 31.18 3.48 -19.26
N VAL A 28 30.90 3.28 -20.54
CA VAL A 28 31.05 4.30 -21.59
C VAL A 28 29.68 4.55 -22.23
N LEU A 29 29.25 5.81 -22.21
CA LEU A 29 28.03 6.27 -22.84
C LEU A 29 28.36 7.30 -23.91
N VAL A 30 27.96 7.02 -25.16
CA VAL A 30 28.13 7.89 -26.32
C VAL A 30 26.78 8.52 -26.67
N LEU A 31 26.73 9.84 -26.70
CA LEU A 31 25.55 10.60 -27.06
C LEU A 31 25.41 10.74 -28.59
N THR A 32 24.21 11.04 -29.05
CA THR A 32 23.92 11.26 -30.49
C THR A 32 24.65 12.47 -31.08
N ASN A 33 25.07 13.43 -30.26
CA ASN A 33 25.89 14.57 -30.67
C ASN A 33 27.38 14.25 -30.74
N GLY A 34 27.79 13.03 -30.38
CA GLY A 34 29.19 12.57 -30.38
C GLY A 34 29.94 12.72 -29.05
N ASP A 35 29.34 13.35 -28.03
CA ASP A 35 29.94 13.45 -26.70
C ASP A 35 30.02 12.08 -26.05
N THR A 36 31.13 11.83 -25.34
CA THR A 36 31.34 10.58 -24.61
C THR A 36 31.41 10.85 -23.10
N LEU A 37 30.64 10.10 -22.34
CA LEU A 37 30.65 10.13 -20.89
C LEU A 37 31.28 8.85 -20.35
N HIS A 38 32.15 9.01 -19.37
CA HIS A 38 32.73 7.91 -18.60
C HIS A 38 32.15 7.94 -17.20
N GLY A 39 31.77 6.76 -16.65
CA GLY A 39 31.18 6.70 -15.33
C GLY A 39 30.59 5.33 -15.03
N LYS A 40 29.45 5.31 -14.40
CA LYS A 40 28.75 4.09 -14.01
C LYS A 40 27.28 4.15 -14.45
N PHE A 41 26.84 3.14 -15.15
CA PHE A 41 25.42 2.93 -15.41
C PHE A 41 24.73 2.50 -14.11
N VAL A 42 23.69 3.18 -13.72
CA VAL A 42 22.94 2.91 -12.46
C VAL A 42 21.69 2.10 -12.74
N GLY A 43 21.01 2.36 -13.84
CA GLY A 43 19.81 1.65 -14.22
C GLY A 43 18.97 2.40 -15.25
N GLU A 44 17.90 1.77 -15.67
CA GLU A 44 16.90 2.33 -16.57
C GLU A 44 15.50 2.08 -16.03
N VAL A 45 14.68 3.10 -16.09
CA VAL A 45 13.28 3.03 -15.66
C VAL A 45 12.41 3.79 -16.65
N SER A 46 11.51 3.07 -17.33
CA SER A 46 10.50 3.64 -18.23
C SER A 46 11.07 4.60 -19.30
N GLY A 47 12.14 4.19 -19.97
CA GLY A 47 12.75 4.93 -21.07
C GLY A 47 13.77 5.98 -20.66
N LYS A 48 14.14 6.05 -19.34
CA LYS A 48 15.13 6.97 -18.82
C LYS A 48 16.30 6.22 -18.20
N VAL A 49 17.47 6.41 -18.77
CA VAL A 49 18.74 5.91 -18.27
C VAL A 49 19.26 6.83 -17.17
N THR A 50 19.63 6.26 -16.03
CA THR A 50 20.40 6.95 -15.00
C THR A 50 21.86 6.55 -15.12
N PHE A 51 22.72 7.54 -15.33
CA PHE A 51 24.16 7.36 -15.49
C PHE A 51 24.89 8.28 -14.50
N HIS A 52 25.77 7.71 -13.68
CA HIS A 52 26.59 8.46 -12.73
C HIS A 52 27.93 8.81 -13.38
N SER A 53 28.21 10.09 -13.47
CA SER A 53 29.53 10.60 -13.94
C SER A 53 30.23 11.28 -12.78
N ASP A 54 31.49 10.93 -12.53
CA ASP A 54 32.24 11.49 -11.41
C ASP A 54 32.28 13.05 -11.40
N PRO A 55 32.45 13.74 -12.55
CA PRO A 55 32.45 15.20 -12.56
C PRO A 55 31.03 15.83 -12.58
N LEU A 56 30.00 15.11 -13.03
CA LEU A 56 28.66 15.68 -13.28
C LEU A 56 27.57 15.15 -12.34
N GLY A 57 27.87 14.12 -11.54
CA GLY A 57 26.89 13.44 -10.69
C GLY A 57 25.92 12.58 -11.49
N ASP A 58 24.70 12.39 -10.97
CA ASP A 58 23.67 11.56 -11.58
C ASP A 58 22.98 12.29 -12.73
N LEU A 59 23.05 11.72 -13.91
CA LEU A 59 22.44 12.21 -15.14
C LEU A 59 21.26 11.33 -15.52
N SER A 60 20.13 11.95 -15.88
CA SER A 60 18.97 11.25 -16.41
C SER A 60 18.85 11.53 -17.91
N ILE A 61 19.07 10.51 -18.74
CA ILE A 61 19.21 10.63 -20.19
C ILE A 61 18.15 9.74 -20.86
N SER A 62 17.42 10.27 -21.84
CA SER A 62 16.45 9.48 -22.62
C SER A 62 17.18 8.68 -23.70
N TRP A 63 16.65 7.52 -24.06
CA TRP A 63 17.23 6.61 -25.06
C TRP A 63 17.46 7.27 -26.43
N ASP A 64 16.60 8.19 -26.85
CA ASP A 64 16.73 8.93 -28.11
C ASP A 64 18.01 9.78 -28.23
N LYS A 65 18.64 10.09 -27.08
CA LYS A 65 19.88 10.83 -26.99
C LYS A 65 21.11 9.94 -26.88
N ILE A 66 20.95 8.64 -26.73
CA ILE A 66 22.03 7.67 -26.58
C ILE A 66 22.27 6.98 -27.93
N LYS A 67 23.48 7.07 -28.42
CA LYS A 67 23.94 6.38 -29.62
C LYS A 67 24.46 4.99 -29.28
N GLU A 68 25.36 4.91 -28.29
CA GLU A 68 26.00 3.68 -27.86
C GLU A 68 26.17 3.71 -26.35
N LEU A 69 26.07 2.53 -25.71
CA LEU A 69 26.32 2.36 -24.28
C LEU A 69 26.99 1.00 -24.06
N HIS A 70 28.13 0.99 -23.36
CA HIS A 70 28.85 -0.21 -22.96
C HIS A 70 28.87 -0.32 -21.44
N VAL A 71 28.35 -1.42 -20.91
CA VAL A 71 28.23 -1.64 -19.47
C VAL A 71 28.97 -2.93 -19.08
N ALA A 72 29.95 -2.75 -18.20
CA ALA A 72 30.85 -3.83 -17.77
C ALA A 72 30.29 -4.63 -16.57
N GLU A 73 29.40 -4.05 -15.78
CA GLU A 73 28.73 -4.75 -14.68
C GLU A 73 27.51 -5.55 -15.18
N ARG A 74 27.07 -6.51 -14.38
CA ARG A 74 25.95 -7.40 -14.74
C ARG A 74 24.62 -6.78 -14.37
N PHE A 75 23.74 -6.67 -15.36
CA PHE A 75 22.37 -6.16 -15.22
C PHE A 75 21.36 -7.15 -15.79
N GLY A 76 20.15 -7.11 -15.25
CA GLY A 76 19.00 -7.77 -15.84
C GLY A 76 18.16 -6.80 -16.64
N VAL A 77 17.75 -7.22 -17.85
CA VAL A 77 16.91 -6.44 -18.74
C VAL A 77 15.49 -7.01 -18.74
N LEU A 78 14.53 -6.25 -18.22
CA LEU A 78 13.12 -6.63 -18.22
C LEU A 78 12.45 -6.04 -19.46
N ASP A 79 12.01 -6.95 -20.34
CA ASP A 79 11.16 -6.61 -21.48
C ASP A 79 9.75 -6.24 -20.99
N SER A 80 9.14 -5.34 -21.74
CA SER A 80 7.76 -4.90 -21.56
C SER A 80 6.72 -6.03 -21.59
N GLN A 81 7.03 -7.15 -22.21
CA GLN A 81 6.18 -8.33 -22.32
C GLN A 81 6.32 -9.27 -21.13
N VAL A 82 7.39 -9.16 -20.34
CA VAL A 82 7.64 -10.07 -19.20
C VAL A 82 6.93 -9.54 -17.96
N ILE A 83 6.01 -10.35 -17.44
CA ILE A 83 5.40 -10.11 -16.12
C ILE A 83 6.21 -10.92 -15.11
N PRO A 84 6.93 -10.28 -14.17
CA PRO A 84 7.73 -11.00 -13.19
C PRO A 84 6.87 -11.90 -12.31
N LYS A 85 7.04 -13.23 -12.41
CA LYS A 85 6.31 -14.23 -11.59
C LYS A 85 7.21 -14.87 -10.52
N GLY A 86 8.16 -14.12 -9.98
CA GLY A 86 9.13 -14.60 -9.00
C GLY A 86 10.14 -15.59 -9.61
N ARG A 87 10.50 -16.66 -8.90
CA ARG A 87 11.50 -17.63 -9.34
C ARG A 87 11.25 -18.25 -10.71
N HIS A 88 10.01 -18.30 -11.17
CA HIS A 88 9.69 -18.87 -12.48
C HIS A 88 10.19 -18.03 -13.67
N ASN A 89 10.68 -16.82 -13.42
CA ASN A 89 11.20 -15.92 -14.46
C ASN A 89 12.74 -15.79 -14.45
N GLU A 90 13.46 -16.46 -13.53
CA GLU A 90 14.92 -16.38 -13.46
C GLU A 90 15.61 -16.75 -14.78
N GLY A 91 15.04 -17.68 -15.55
CA GLY A 91 15.55 -18.06 -16.86
C GLY A 91 15.00 -17.27 -18.06
N GLN A 92 14.00 -16.41 -17.84
CA GLN A 92 13.36 -15.64 -18.90
C GLN A 92 13.88 -14.20 -18.99
N ILE A 93 14.54 -13.72 -17.94
CA ILE A 93 15.10 -12.38 -17.88
C ILE A 93 16.58 -12.48 -18.22
N PRO A 94 17.03 -11.93 -19.36
CA PRO A 94 18.44 -11.96 -19.70
C PRO A 94 19.27 -11.15 -18.68
N VAL A 95 20.29 -11.77 -18.12
CA VAL A 95 21.19 -11.19 -17.12
C VAL A 95 22.63 -11.31 -17.56
N GLY A 96 23.34 -10.20 -17.62
CA GLY A 96 24.75 -10.17 -18.05
C GLY A 96 25.28 -8.75 -18.15
N THR A 97 26.49 -8.61 -18.67
CA THR A 97 26.95 -7.31 -19.21
C THR A 97 26.15 -6.99 -20.44
N PHE A 98 26.04 -5.76 -20.85
CA PHE A 98 25.26 -5.43 -22.02
C PHE A 98 25.81 -4.26 -22.81
N ASP A 99 25.49 -4.27 -24.09
CA ASP A 99 25.78 -3.18 -25.02
C ASP A 99 24.49 -2.65 -25.64
N VAL A 100 24.47 -1.35 -25.88
CA VAL A 100 23.40 -0.70 -26.64
C VAL A 100 23.99 -0.14 -27.93
N SER A 101 23.41 -0.55 -29.04
CA SER A 101 23.72 -0.01 -30.37
C SER A 101 22.48 -0.07 -31.26
N ASN A 102 22.34 0.84 -32.20
CA ASN A 102 21.22 0.88 -33.13
C ASN A 102 19.84 0.82 -32.44
N GLN A 103 19.70 1.48 -31.29
CA GLN A 103 18.47 1.48 -30.46
C GLN A 103 18.02 0.08 -30.00
N ALA A 104 18.98 -0.83 -29.77
CA ALA A 104 18.72 -2.16 -29.23
C ALA A 104 19.76 -2.50 -28.14
N VAL A 105 19.27 -3.19 -27.11
CA VAL A 105 20.06 -3.72 -25.97
C VAL A 105 20.42 -5.16 -26.32
N THR A 106 21.71 -5.50 -26.29
CA THR A 106 22.21 -6.89 -26.40
C THR A 106 22.87 -7.30 -25.09
N VAL A 107 22.35 -8.34 -24.43
CA VAL A 107 22.88 -8.82 -23.15
C VAL A 107 23.85 -9.97 -23.41
N HIS A 108 24.99 -9.94 -22.76
CA HIS A 108 26.05 -10.96 -22.82
C HIS A 108 26.10 -11.75 -21.49
N PRO A 109 25.35 -12.85 -21.37
CA PRO A 109 25.47 -13.75 -20.21
C PRO A 109 26.83 -14.45 -20.28
N GLY A 110 27.65 -14.37 -19.24
CA GLY A 110 29.06 -14.78 -19.26
C GLY A 110 29.35 -16.21 -19.78
N ASN A 111 28.36 -17.14 -19.75
CA ASN A 111 28.51 -18.55 -20.10
C ASN A 111 27.56 -19.01 -21.21
N ALA A 112 26.82 -18.13 -21.86
CA ALA A 112 25.88 -18.44 -22.91
C ALA A 112 26.03 -17.49 -24.10
N ALA A 113 25.38 -17.81 -25.24
CA ALA A 113 25.30 -16.89 -26.37
C ALA A 113 24.64 -15.57 -25.97
N ALA A 114 25.01 -14.49 -26.64
CA ALA A 114 24.37 -13.18 -26.46
C ALA A 114 22.86 -13.31 -26.66
N SER A 115 22.10 -12.49 -25.94
CA SER A 115 20.64 -12.44 -26.13
C SER A 115 20.27 -11.94 -27.53
N GLU A 116 19.06 -12.25 -27.98
CA GLU A 116 18.50 -11.50 -29.09
C GLU A 116 18.44 -10.02 -28.74
N PRO A 117 18.71 -9.12 -29.72
CA PRO A 117 18.64 -7.68 -29.49
C PRO A 117 17.23 -7.25 -29.06
N ILE A 118 17.12 -6.65 -27.89
CA ILE A 118 15.88 -6.13 -27.34
C ILE A 118 15.77 -4.65 -27.73
N PRO A 119 14.77 -4.22 -28.52
CA PRO A 119 14.59 -2.80 -28.80
C PRO A 119 14.49 -1.96 -27.53
N VAL A 120 15.18 -0.83 -27.44
CA VAL A 120 15.19 0.03 -26.21
C VAL A 120 13.79 0.49 -25.81
N LYS A 121 12.85 0.58 -26.75
CA LYS A 121 11.44 0.90 -26.46
C LYS A 121 10.71 -0.22 -25.69
N ASP A 122 11.19 -1.46 -25.80
CA ASP A 122 10.61 -2.64 -25.18
C ASP A 122 11.36 -3.00 -23.89
N ALA A 123 12.63 -2.56 -23.71
CA ALA A 123 13.35 -2.62 -22.47
C ALA A 123 12.78 -1.58 -21.50
N GLN A 124 11.93 -2.04 -20.56
CA GLN A 124 11.24 -1.13 -19.63
C GLN A 124 12.02 -0.84 -18.35
N TYR A 125 12.83 -1.82 -17.94
CA TYR A 125 13.63 -1.71 -16.73
C TYR A 125 14.94 -2.44 -16.92
N ILE A 126 16.06 -1.75 -16.63
CA ILE A 126 17.38 -2.36 -16.56
C ILE A 126 17.92 -2.08 -15.16
N MET A 127 18.20 -3.13 -14.42
CA MET A 127 18.66 -3.05 -13.04
C MET A 127 19.79 -4.02 -12.78
N ASP A 128 20.62 -3.73 -11.79
CA ASP A 128 21.71 -4.62 -11.40
C ASP A 128 21.20 -6.02 -10.98
N GLU A 129 22.04 -7.06 -11.18
CA GLU A 129 21.67 -8.45 -10.94
C GLU A 129 21.26 -8.70 -9.47
N ALA A 130 21.89 -8.04 -8.51
CA ALA A 130 21.56 -8.20 -7.10
C ALA A 130 20.18 -7.58 -6.77
N ALA A 131 19.88 -6.41 -7.34
CA ALA A 131 18.57 -5.79 -7.22
C ALA A 131 17.49 -6.62 -7.90
N LEU A 132 17.75 -7.15 -9.11
CA LEU A 132 16.84 -8.04 -9.80
C LEU A 132 16.52 -9.28 -8.96
N SER A 133 17.55 -9.97 -8.48
CA SER A 133 17.38 -11.16 -7.65
C SER A 133 16.60 -10.85 -6.37
N LYS A 134 16.96 -9.77 -5.66
CA LYS A 134 16.34 -9.41 -4.38
C LYS A 134 14.93 -8.87 -4.52
N GLN A 135 14.67 -8.01 -5.49
CA GLN A 135 13.43 -7.23 -5.58
C GLN A 135 12.39 -7.87 -6.50
N VAL A 136 12.82 -8.57 -7.52
CA VAL A 136 11.92 -9.13 -8.55
C VAL A 136 11.79 -10.64 -8.42
N CYS A 137 12.91 -11.36 -8.30
CA CYS A 137 12.91 -12.83 -8.28
C CYS A 137 12.69 -13.40 -6.86
N HIS A 138 13.13 -12.70 -5.81
CA HIS A 138 12.94 -13.13 -4.43
C HIS A 138 11.57 -12.73 -3.90
N GLN A 139 10.90 -13.67 -3.23
CA GLN A 139 9.66 -13.35 -2.49
C GLN A 139 10.03 -12.93 -1.07
N PRO A 140 9.78 -11.68 -0.68
CA PRO A 140 10.07 -11.23 0.69
C PRO A 140 9.23 -12.00 1.69
N SER A 141 9.72 -12.14 2.94
CA SER A 141 8.96 -12.77 4.02
C SER A 141 7.62 -12.07 4.23
N PHE A 142 6.63 -12.77 4.79
CA PHE A 142 5.29 -12.21 5.00
C PHE A 142 5.31 -10.91 5.80
N PHE A 143 6.22 -10.78 6.76
CA PHE A 143 6.32 -9.59 7.63
C PHE A 143 7.08 -8.42 7.01
N ALA A 144 7.69 -8.59 5.84
CA ALA A 144 8.43 -7.54 5.15
C ALA A 144 7.57 -6.86 4.07
N GLY A 145 7.85 -5.59 3.79
CA GLY A 145 7.24 -4.86 2.68
C GLY A 145 5.91 -4.19 2.99
N TRP A 146 5.45 -4.17 4.23
CA TRP A 146 4.22 -3.49 4.62
C TRP A 146 4.43 -1.98 4.74
N SER A 147 3.50 -1.20 4.18
CA SER A 147 3.45 0.26 4.30
C SER A 147 2.00 0.73 4.37
N GLY A 148 1.78 1.91 4.95
CA GLY A 148 0.45 2.49 5.00
C GLY A 148 0.25 3.45 6.17
N PRO A 149 -0.94 4.04 6.33
CA PRO A 149 -1.26 4.97 7.39
C PRO A 149 -1.67 4.27 8.70
N ALA A 150 -1.31 4.86 9.83
CA ALA A 150 -1.90 4.61 11.14
C ALA A 150 -2.44 5.94 11.68
N THR A 151 -3.73 5.98 12.01
CA THR A 151 -4.44 7.20 12.43
C THR A 151 -5.01 7.04 13.81
N VAL A 152 -4.93 8.08 14.63
CA VAL A 152 -5.64 8.18 15.90
C VAL A 152 -6.37 9.51 15.97
N GLY A 153 -7.60 9.50 16.50
CA GLY A 153 -8.42 10.68 16.66
C GLY A 153 -9.19 10.66 17.96
N ALA A 154 -9.54 11.82 18.48
CA ALA A 154 -10.39 11.96 19.66
C ALA A 154 -11.21 13.24 19.57
N THR A 155 -12.42 13.18 20.11
CA THR A 155 -13.30 14.33 20.29
C THR A 155 -13.81 14.33 21.71
N LEU A 156 -13.71 15.49 22.39
CA LEU A 156 -14.25 15.73 23.71
C LEU A 156 -15.17 16.95 23.66
N VAL A 157 -16.41 16.79 24.08
CA VAL A 157 -17.37 17.90 24.23
C VAL A 157 -17.88 17.90 25.66
N THR A 158 -17.82 19.07 26.30
CA THR A 158 -18.39 19.31 27.64
C THR A 158 -19.35 20.49 27.55
N ALA A 159 -20.65 20.21 27.64
CA ALA A 159 -21.73 21.20 27.54
C ALA A 159 -22.96 20.70 28.35
N THR A 160 -24.17 21.02 27.93
CA THR A 160 -25.39 20.41 28.48
C THR A 160 -25.37 18.88 28.43
N GLN A 161 -24.68 18.32 27.43
CA GLN A 161 -24.33 16.88 27.35
C GLN A 161 -22.81 16.75 27.32
N ASN A 162 -22.31 15.74 27.97
CA ASN A 162 -20.90 15.38 27.91
C ASN A 162 -20.71 14.27 26.88
N GLN A 163 -19.84 14.49 25.91
CA GLN A 163 -19.52 13.52 24.87
C GLN A 163 -18.01 13.32 24.79
N TYR A 164 -17.58 12.08 24.63
CA TYR A 164 -16.26 11.74 24.15
C TYR A 164 -16.34 10.68 23.05
N THR A 165 -15.48 10.80 22.08
CA THR A 165 -15.28 9.79 21.03
C THR A 165 -13.78 9.61 20.83
N VAL A 166 -13.33 8.36 20.76
CA VAL A 166 -11.97 7.99 20.41
C VAL A 166 -12.03 7.09 19.19
N SER A 167 -11.16 7.33 18.23
CA SER A 167 -11.08 6.54 17.00
C SER A 167 -9.64 6.18 16.68
N GLY A 168 -9.46 5.06 16.00
CA GLY A 168 -8.19 4.62 15.48
C GLY A 168 -8.35 3.83 14.19
N ALA A 169 -7.40 3.96 13.29
CA ALA A 169 -7.37 3.18 12.07
C ALA A 169 -5.94 2.82 11.68
N ILE A 170 -5.77 1.67 11.09
CA ILE A 170 -4.52 1.25 10.46
C ILE A 170 -4.85 0.59 9.13
N GLY A 171 -4.20 1.04 8.06
CA GLY A 171 -4.30 0.44 6.75
C GLY A 171 -2.89 0.05 6.28
N LEU A 172 -2.66 -1.20 5.98
CA LEU A 172 -1.37 -1.71 5.55
C LEU A 172 -1.50 -2.36 4.18
N VAL A 173 -0.60 -2.03 3.29
CA VAL A 173 -0.50 -2.61 1.96
C VAL A 173 0.90 -3.19 1.77
N ARG A 174 0.95 -4.38 1.21
CA ARG A 174 2.17 -5.06 0.80
C ARG A 174 2.02 -5.46 -0.66
N ALA A 175 2.87 -4.93 -1.51
CA ALA A 175 2.95 -5.30 -2.92
C ALA A 175 4.24 -6.09 -3.20
N VAL A 176 4.19 -7.04 -4.08
CA VAL A 176 5.36 -7.81 -4.54
C VAL A 176 5.40 -7.77 -6.06
N PRO A 177 6.48 -7.34 -6.67
CA PRO A 177 7.70 -6.78 -6.05
C PRO A 177 7.42 -5.48 -5.29
N THR A 178 8.26 -5.20 -4.28
CA THR A 178 8.09 -4.05 -3.36
C THR A 178 8.48 -2.71 -3.96
N VAL A 179 9.07 -2.70 -5.15
CA VAL A 179 9.52 -1.49 -5.83
C VAL A 179 8.34 -0.79 -6.52
N SER A 180 8.13 0.49 -6.19
CA SER A 180 6.96 1.26 -6.64
C SER A 180 6.89 1.50 -8.16
N TRP A 181 8.01 1.45 -8.85
CA TRP A 181 8.10 1.66 -10.31
C TRP A 181 7.79 0.39 -11.11
N LEU A 182 7.86 -0.80 -10.50
CA LEU A 182 7.49 -2.06 -11.15
C LEU A 182 6.02 -2.42 -10.85
N ASN A 183 5.34 -2.97 -11.84
CA ASN A 183 3.97 -3.44 -11.62
C ASN A 183 3.95 -4.61 -10.62
N PRO A 184 3.09 -4.58 -9.61
CA PRO A 184 2.99 -5.68 -8.67
C PRO A 184 2.50 -6.95 -9.36
N ARG A 185 3.03 -8.09 -8.93
CA ARG A 185 2.50 -9.41 -9.23
C ARG A 185 1.34 -9.73 -8.31
N ASP A 186 1.53 -9.40 -7.04
CA ASP A 186 0.52 -9.58 -6.00
C ASP A 186 0.50 -8.40 -5.05
N ARG A 187 -0.66 -8.15 -4.46
CA ARG A 187 -0.87 -7.14 -3.44
C ARG A 187 -1.71 -7.73 -2.33
N THR A 188 -1.35 -7.47 -1.09
CA THR A 188 -2.13 -7.83 0.09
C THR A 188 -2.42 -6.56 0.86
N SER A 189 -3.67 -6.34 1.21
CA SER A 189 -4.13 -5.21 2.00
C SER A 189 -4.73 -5.72 3.31
N LEU A 190 -4.43 -5.03 4.41
CA LEU A 190 -5.02 -5.26 5.73
C LEU A 190 -5.53 -3.92 6.24
N GLY A 191 -6.76 -3.87 6.67
CA GLY A 191 -7.37 -2.69 7.24
C GLY A 191 -8.02 -3.00 8.58
N PHE A 192 -7.85 -2.09 9.52
CA PHE A 192 -8.62 -2.08 10.76
C PHE A 192 -8.97 -0.64 11.11
N SER A 193 -10.22 -0.40 11.46
CA SER A 193 -10.64 0.88 12.04
C SER A 193 -11.62 0.63 13.19
N GLY A 194 -11.59 1.53 14.17
CA GLY A 194 -12.47 1.47 15.31
C GLY A 194 -12.80 2.86 15.83
N SER A 195 -14.02 3.04 16.26
CA SER A 195 -14.51 4.24 16.93
C SER A 195 -15.39 3.83 18.10
N PHE A 196 -15.12 4.42 19.25
CA PHE A 196 -15.93 4.27 20.46
C PHE A 196 -16.35 5.64 20.96
N GLY A 197 -17.67 5.81 21.19
CA GLY A 197 -18.23 7.04 21.70
C GLY A 197 -19.16 6.82 22.87
N LYS A 198 -19.26 7.82 23.75
CA LYS A 198 -20.22 7.87 24.85
C LYS A 198 -20.77 9.28 24.98
N ILE A 199 -22.09 9.39 25.01
CA ILE A 199 -22.84 10.62 25.25
C ILE A 199 -23.58 10.43 26.56
N THR A 200 -23.38 11.33 27.51
CA THR A 200 -24.07 11.34 28.79
C THR A 200 -24.85 12.64 28.93
N GLN A 201 -26.17 12.51 29.03
CA GLN A 201 -27.06 13.59 29.45
C GLN A 201 -27.21 13.49 30.96
N PRO A 202 -26.78 14.49 31.74
CA PRO A 202 -26.96 14.50 33.19
C PRO A 202 -28.43 14.49 33.57
N ALA A 203 -28.74 14.01 34.76
CA ALA A 203 -30.07 14.13 35.32
C ALA A 203 -30.45 15.61 35.49
N TYR A 204 -31.68 15.96 35.19
CA TYR A 204 -32.20 17.30 35.39
C TYR A 204 -33.61 17.29 35.96
N VAL A 205 -33.99 18.36 36.57
CA VAL A 205 -35.33 18.52 37.17
C VAL A 205 -36.17 19.42 36.29
N ILE A 206 -37.37 18.93 35.92
CA ILE A 206 -38.37 19.76 35.26
C ILE A 206 -39.14 20.47 36.36
N PRO A 207 -39.11 21.85 36.41
CA PRO A 207 -39.90 22.60 37.38
C PRO A 207 -41.37 22.38 37.15
N GLY A 208 -42.12 22.08 38.22
CA GLY A 208 -43.58 21.89 38.18
C GLY A 208 -44.10 21.49 39.56
N PRO A 209 -45.40 21.59 39.87
CA PRO A 209 -46.01 21.05 41.06
C PRO A 209 -46.65 19.66 40.78
N PRO A 210 -46.09 18.51 41.19
CA PRO A 210 -44.76 18.31 41.79
C PRO A 210 -43.60 18.36 40.76
N PRO A 211 -42.38 18.71 41.16
CA PRO A 211 -41.23 18.66 40.26
C PRO A 211 -40.91 17.24 39.86
N ALA A 212 -40.64 17.02 38.57
CA ALA A 212 -40.29 15.73 38.02
C ALA A 212 -38.76 15.65 37.74
N THR A 213 -38.10 14.58 38.25
CA THR A 213 -36.71 14.36 37.99
C THR A 213 -36.55 13.43 36.78
N VAL A 214 -35.85 13.90 35.74
CA VAL A 214 -35.43 13.05 34.62
C VAL A 214 -34.07 12.44 34.95
N ALA A 215 -33.98 11.12 34.92
CA ALA A 215 -32.75 10.41 35.23
C ALA A 215 -31.68 10.66 34.15
N ALA A 216 -30.41 10.57 34.53
CA ALA A 216 -29.30 10.62 33.59
C ALA A 216 -29.40 9.50 32.56
N VAL A 217 -29.20 9.84 31.30
CA VAL A 217 -29.19 8.88 30.18
C VAL A 217 -27.79 8.82 29.58
N THR A 218 -27.30 7.62 29.41
CA THR A 218 -26.01 7.37 28.73
C THR A 218 -26.27 6.53 27.50
N SER A 219 -25.88 7.05 26.34
CA SER A 219 -25.85 6.35 25.07
C SER A 219 -24.41 6.05 24.68
N LYS A 220 -24.13 4.86 24.18
CA LYS A 220 -22.81 4.44 23.69
C LYS A 220 -22.92 4.16 22.20
N THR A 221 -21.84 4.40 21.47
CA THR A 221 -21.66 3.97 20.09
C THR A 221 -20.31 3.27 19.96
N ALA A 222 -20.30 2.20 19.19
CA ALA A 222 -19.09 1.45 18.87
C ALA A 222 -19.21 1.01 17.42
N ILE A 223 -18.20 1.35 16.62
CA ILE A 223 -18.13 0.99 15.20
C ILE A 223 -16.74 0.41 14.98
N TYR A 224 -16.68 -0.81 14.44
CA TYR A 224 -15.41 -1.49 14.12
C TYR A 224 -15.52 -2.07 12.72
N HIS A 225 -14.42 -1.96 11.98
CA HIS A 225 -14.24 -2.56 10.68
C HIS A 225 -12.87 -3.23 10.62
N ALA A 226 -12.83 -4.47 10.14
CA ALA A 226 -11.59 -5.17 9.84
C ALA A 226 -11.72 -5.83 8.47
N ALA A 227 -10.73 -5.65 7.60
CA ALA A 227 -10.74 -6.22 6.27
C ALA A 227 -9.36 -6.76 5.88
N ALA A 228 -9.36 -7.81 5.07
CA ALA A 228 -8.18 -8.33 4.39
C ALA A 228 -8.53 -8.63 2.94
N GLU A 229 -7.63 -8.26 2.03
CA GLU A 229 -7.76 -8.48 0.60
C GLU A 229 -6.44 -8.98 0.03
N ARG A 230 -6.52 -9.92 -0.88
CA ARG A 230 -5.40 -10.43 -1.64
C ARG A 230 -5.70 -10.32 -3.12
N ASP A 231 -4.82 -9.62 -3.86
CA ASP A 231 -4.88 -9.43 -5.30
C ASP A 231 -3.77 -10.21 -5.98
N GLU A 232 -4.10 -10.87 -7.08
CA GLU A 232 -3.16 -11.55 -7.97
C GLU A 232 -3.29 -10.94 -9.37
N TYR A 233 -2.24 -10.24 -9.82
CA TYR A 233 -2.21 -9.55 -11.10
C TYR A 233 -1.91 -10.52 -12.24
N PHE A 234 -2.82 -10.65 -13.19
CA PHE A 234 -2.62 -11.40 -14.43
C PHE A 234 -2.26 -10.51 -15.63
N SER A 235 -2.39 -9.18 -15.46
CA SER A 235 -1.89 -8.18 -16.38
C SER A 235 -1.36 -6.96 -15.60
N ARG A 236 -0.89 -5.94 -16.31
CA ARG A 236 -0.39 -4.70 -15.68
C ARG A 236 -1.46 -3.93 -14.90
N ARG A 237 -2.73 -4.14 -15.23
CA ARG A 237 -3.87 -3.38 -14.68
C ARG A 237 -4.97 -4.26 -14.14
N PHE A 238 -5.09 -5.52 -14.61
CA PHE A 238 -6.16 -6.41 -14.19
C PHE A 238 -5.66 -7.42 -13.18
N PHE A 239 -6.46 -7.66 -12.17
CA PHE A 239 -6.18 -8.62 -11.11
C PHE A 239 -7.42 -9.41 -10.70
N ALA A 240 -7.22 -10.63 -10.24
CA ALA A 240 -8.21 -11.38 -9.49
C ALA A 240 -8.01 -11.07 -8.01
N LEU A 241 -9.08 -11.07 -7.23
CA LEU A 241 -9.00 -10.78 -5.80
C LEU A 241 -9.85 -11.73 -4.96
N GLY A 242 -9.40 -11.91 -3.71
CA GLY A 242 -10.18 -12.52 -2.64
C GLY A 242 -10.20 -11.57 -1.44
N GLN A 243 -11.36 -11.44 -0.81
CA GLN A 243 -11.55 -10.53 0.32
C GLN A 243 -12.33 -11.16 1.46
N VAL A 244 -12.05 -10.69 2.65
CA VAL A 244 -12.83 -10.95 3.85
C VAL A 244 -12.96 -9.65 4.64
N ALA A 245 -14.17 -9.36 5.13
CA ALA A 245 -14.42 -8.20 5.98
C ALA A 245 -15.32 -8.56 7.15
N PHE A 246 -15.15 -7.84 8.25
CA PHE A 246 -15.92 -7.95 9.48
C PHE A 246 -16.30 -6.54 9.93
N ASP A 247 -17.59 -6.31 10.13
CA ASP A 247 -18.15 -5.05 10.57
C ASP A 247 -18.95 -5.23 11.84
N HIS A 248 -18.86 -4.24 12.72
CA HIS A 248 -19.72 -4.04 13.87
C HIS A 248 -20.17 -2.59 13.90
N ASN A 249 -21.45 -2.33 14.00
CA ASN A 249 -21.97 -0.98 14.09
C ASN A 249 -23.15 -0.92 15.10
N PHE A 250 -22.82 -0.55 16.31
CA PHE A 250 -23.81 -0.44 17.39
C PHE A 250 -24.94 0.57 17.04
N SER A 251 -24.63 1.64 16.30
CA SER A 251 -25.62 2.66 15.91
C SER A 251 -26.66 2.15 14.91
N GLN A 252 -26.34 1.11 14.18
CA GLN A 252 -27.22 0.43 13.21
C GLN A 252 -27.74 -0.91 13.75
N ASP A 253 -27.59 -1.16 15.05
CA ASP A 253 -27.94 -2.43 15.69
C ASP A 253 -27.22 -3.67 15.10
N LEU A 254 -26.14 -3.44 14.35
CA LEU A 254 -25.37 -4.48 13.67
C LEU A 254 -24.31 -5.05 14.63
N GLY A 255 -24.57 -6.25 15.16
CA GLY A 255 -23.67 -6.94 16.09
C GLY A 255 -22.46 -7.50 15.38
N LEU A 256 -22.63 -8.15 14.24
CA LEU A 256 -21.54 -8.66 13.41
C LEU A 256 -22.02 -8.86 11.97
N GLN A 257 -21.33 -8.24 11.05
CA GLN A 257 -21.41 -8.55 9.62
C GLN A 257 -20.12 -9.24 9.20
N GLN A 258 -20.24 -10.30 8.45
CA GLN A 258 -19.12 -11.07 7.89
C GLN A 258 -19.30 -11.12 6.39
N ILE A 259 -18.29 -10.70 5.65
CA ILE A 259 -18.29 -10.69 4.19
C ILE A 259 -17.13 -11.55 3.70
N TYR A 260 -17.44 -12.50 2.82
CA TYR A 260 -16.47 -13.37 2.16
C TYR A 260 -16.71 -13.29 0.67
N GLY A 261 -15.71 -12.86 -0.09
CA GLY A 261 -15.90 -12.62 -1.52
C GLY A 261 -14.65 -12.84 -2.36
N GLY A 262 -14.89 -12.92 -3.65
CA GLY A 262 -13.83 -12.95 -4.66
C GLY A 262 -14.32 -12.34 -5.96
N GLY A 263 -13.40 -11.86 -6.78
CA GLY A 263 -13.77 -11.15 -8.00
C GLY A 263 -12.60 -10.70 -8.82
N ILE A 264 -12.83 -9.63 -9.56
CA ILE A 264 -11.85 -9.01 -10.44
C ILE A 264 -11.74 -7.53 -10.14
N GLY A 265 -10.57 -6.98 -10.39
CA GLY A 265 -10.30 -5.56 -10.28
C GLY A 265 -9.50 -5.03 -11.46
N TRP A 266 -9.62 -3.73 -11.64
CA TRP A 266 -8.95 -2.98 -12.68
C TRP A 266 -8.34 -1.70 -12.10
N THR A 267 -7.02 -1.55 -12.24
CA THR A 267 -6.32 -0.30 -11.95
C THR A 267 -6.49 0.66 -13.12
N ALA A 268 -7.50 1.53 -13.04
CA ALA A 268 -7.86 2.47 -14.10
C ALA A 268 -6.83 3.59 -14.24
N ILE A 269 -6.34 4.11 -13.10
CA ILE A 269 -5.31 5.15 -13.04
C ILE A 269 -4.14 4.62 -12.22
N LYS A 270 -2.93 4.70 -12.77
CA LYS A 270 -1.69 4.38 -12.08
C LYS A 270 -0.60 5.38 -12.46
N THR A 271 -0.41 6.36 -11.61
CA THR A 271 0.65 7.37 -11.75
C THR A 271 1.32 7.57 -10.38
N PRO A 272 2.52 8.18 -10.31
CA PRO A 272 3.14 8.49 -9.01
C PRO A 272 2.32 9.43 -8.13
N LYS A 273 1.34 10.13 -8.69
CA LYS A 273 0.50 11.11 -7.98
C LYS A 273 -0.93 10.66 -7.75
N GLN A 274 -1.41 9.69 -8.52
CA GLN A 274 -2.80 9.25 -8.49
C GLN A 274 -2.90 7.76 -8.77
N ALA A 275 -3.78 7.09 -8.04
CA ALA A 275 -4.19 5.72 -8.27
C ALA A 275 -5.72 5.63 -8.21
N LEU A 276 -6.31 4.82 -9.07
CA LEU A 276 -7.74 4.48 -9.05
C LEU A 276 -7.89 3.00 -9.36
N ASP A 277 -8.36 2.26 -8.38
CA ASP A 277 -8.75 0.86 -8.53
C ASP A 277 -10.27 0.77 -8.52
N VAL A 278 -10.83 0.00 -9.45
CA VAL A 278 -12.26 -0.35 -9.51
C VAL A 278 -12.37 -1.86 -9.41
N LYS A 279 -13.28 -2.35 -8.58
CA LYS A 279 -13.43 -3.77 -8.27
C LYS A 279 -14.89 -4.19 -8.38
N ALA A 280 -15.09 -5.44 -8.78
CA ALA A 280 -16.37 -6.12 -8.74
C ALA A 280 -16.17 -7.52 -8.16
N THR A 281 -16.88 -7.83 -7.07
CA THR A 281 -16.79 -9.13 -6.39
C THR A 281 -18.16 -9.76 -6.25
N MET A 282 -18.20 -11.08 -6.25
CA MET A 282 -19.35 -11.85 -5.73
C MET A 282 -19.03 -12.27 -4.31
N GLN A 283 -20.05 -12.24 -3.44
CA GLN A 283 -19.84 -12.46 -2.02
C GLN A 283 -21.01 -13.17 -1.33
N TYR A 284 -20.64 -13.81 -0.23
CA TYR A 284 -21.57 -14.24 0.82
C TYR A 284 -21.42 -13.31 2.01
N GLU A 285 -22.55 -12.84 2.54
CA GLU A 285 -22.63 -11.93 3.67
C GLU A 285 -23.54 -12.50 4.74
N LYS A 286 -23.08 -12.47 5.98
CA LYS A 286 -23.86 -12.87 7.15
C LYS A 286 -23.99 -11.70 8.09
N GLN A 287 -25.21 -11.27 8.33
CA GLN A 287 -25.55 -10.19 9.27
C GLN A 287 -26.18 -10.77 10.53
N GLN A 288 -25.67 -10.34 11.69
CA GLN A 288 -26.21 -10.66 13.01
C GLN A 288 -26.50 -9.34 13.73
N PHE A 289 -27.75 -9.16 14.13
CA PHE A 289 -28.20 -7.95 14.81
C PHE A 289 -28.20 -8.12 16.33
N ILE A 290 -27.97 -7.02 17.09
CA ILE A 290 -27.83 -7.04 18.56
C ILE A 290 -29.15 -7.28 19.23
N SER A 291 -30.19 -6.50 18.86
CA SER A 291 -31.52 -6.54 19.45
C SER A 291 -32.53 -7.41 18.66
N GLY A 292 -32.02 -8.13 17.68
CA GLY A 292 -32.83 -8.92 16.78
C GLY A 292 -33.63 -10.00 17.48
N ALA A 293 -34.94 -9.98 17.31
CA ALA A 293 -35.78 -11.13 17.60
C ALA A 293 -35.34 -12.35 16.76
N SER A 294 -35.66 -13.55 17.21
CA SER A 294 -35.37 -14.77 16.45
C SER A 294 -35.85 -14.63 14.99
N GLY A 295 -34.93 -14.66 14.02
CA GLY A 295 -35.24 -14.53 12.58
C GLY A 295 -34.83 -13.21 11.92
N THR A 296 -34.26 -12.22 12.64
CA THR A 296 -33.78 -10.97 12.04
C THR A 296 -32.39 -11.10 11.41
N ASN A 297 -31.60 -12.10 11.80
CA ASN A 297 -30.29 -12.37 11.19
C ASN A 297 -30.48 -12.77 9.72
N GLN A 298 -29.59 -12.20 8.87
CA GLN A 298 -29.67 -12.39 7.43
C GLN A 298 -28.44 -13.11 6.89
N ASN A 299 -28.69 -13.99 5.91
CA ASN A 299 -27.62 -14.57 5.08
C ASN A 299 -27.89 -14.09 3.66
N LEU A 300 -26.97 -13.28 3.15
CA LEU A 300 -27.11 -12.61 1.88
C LEU A 300 -26.09 -13.14 0.88
N VAL A 301 -26.50 -13.22 -0.36
CA VAL A 301 -25.62 -13.48 -1.51
C VAL A 301 -25.73 -12.28 -2.42
N GLY A 302 -24.63 -11.68 -2.77
CA GLY A 302 -24.64 -10.45 -3.53
C GLY A 302 -23.32 -10.16 -4.23
N SER A 303 -23.13 -8.92 -4.58
CA SER A 303 -21.89 -8.39 -5.13
C SER A 303 -21.43 -7.17 -4.34
N THR A 304 -20.14 -6.87 -4.42
CA THR A 304 -19.62 -5.54 -4.07
C THR A 304 -19.03 -4.89 -5.32
N PHE A 305 -19.47 -3.67 -5.59
CA PHE A 305 -18.84 -2.78 -6.55
C PHE A 305 -18.13 -1.70 -5.75
N SER A 306 -16.81 -1.59 -5.91
CA SER A 306 -16.03 -0.59 -5.16
C SER A 306 -15.06 0.17 -6.05
N ALA A 307 -14.77 1.39 -5.62
CA ALA A 307 -13.75 2.25 -6.21
C ALA A 307 -12.88 2.83 -5.10
N ALA A 308 -11.57 2.68 -5.23
CA ALA A 308 -10.58 3.24 -4.32
C ALA A 308 -9.71 4.23 -5.10
N TYR A 309 -9.75 5.49 -4.70
CA TYR A 309 -8.98 6.59 -5.30
C TYR A 309 -7.98 7.16 -4.31
N GLU A 310 -6.75 7.32 -4.76
CA GLU A 310 -5.69 7.99 -3.99
C GLU A 310 -5.08 9.13 -4.79
N LEU A 311 -4.83 10.25 -4.11
CA LEU A 311 -4.16 11.43 -4.65
C LEU A 311 -3.05 11.88 -3.72
N HIS A 312 -1.82 11.93 -4.23
CA HIS A 312 -0.65 12.42 -3.50
C HIS A 312 -0.17 13.75 -4.07
N LYS A 313 -0.30 14.82 -3.30
CA LYS A 313 0.29 16.13 -3.58
C LYS A 313 1.23 16.54 -2.46
N LYS A 314 2.08 17.55 -2.70
CA LYS A 314 3.08 18.02 -1.72
C LYS A 314 2.47 18.39 -0.37
N LEU A 315 1.29 18.98 -0.36
CA LEU A 315 0.61 19.52 0.84
C LEU A 315 -0.61 18.70 1.27
N LEU A 316 -0.99 17.68 0.51
CA LEU A 316 -2.22 16.91 0.75
C LEU A 316 -2.10 15.51 0.20
N THR A 317 -2.43 14.53 1.01
CA THR A 317 -2.81 13.18 0.55
C THR A 317 -4.31 13.03 0.75
N PHE A 318 -5.01 12.64 -0.30
CA PHE A 318 -6.44 12.33 -0.27
C PHE A 318 -6.63 10.87 -0.64
N ALA A 319 -7.41 10.15 0.15
CA ALA A 319 -7.86 8.80 -0.13
C ALA A 319 -9.38 8.73 0.00
N GLN A 320 -10.02 8.12 -0.98
CA GLN A 320 -11.47 7.87 -0.99
C GLN A 320 -11.73 6.42 -1.33
N GLU A 321 -12.61 5.80 -0.60
CA GLU A 321 -13.13 4.47 -0.89
C GLU A 321 -14.65 4.51 -0.91
N LEU A 322 -15.23 4.01 -2.00
CA LEU A 322 -16.66 3.89 -2.21
C LEU A 322 -17.00 2.42 -2.39
N SER A 323 -18.06 1.95 -1.78
CA SER A 323 -18.58 0.61 -2.02
C SER A 323 -20.11 0.59 -2.05
N PHE A 324 -20.66 -0.21 -2.97
CA PHE A 324 -22.08 -0.51 -3.07
C PHE A 324 -22.28 -2.03 -3.06
N ILE A 325 -23.11 -2.50 -2.17
CA ILE A 325 -23.26 -3.92 -1.82
C ILE A 325 -24.72 -4.34 -1.98
N PRO A 326 -25.19 -4.67 -3.20
CA PRO A 326 -26.53 -5.22 -3.43
C PRO A 326 -26.58 -6.69 -3.04
N ALA A 327 -27.69 -7.12 -2.42
CA ALA A 327 -28.00 -8.53 -2.17
C ALA A 327 -28.97 -9.06 -3.21
N TYR A 328 -28.76 -10.26 -3.72
CA TYR A 328 -29.56 -10.87 -4.78
C TYR A 328 -30.76 -11.68 -4.23
N ASN A 329 -30.61 -12.27 -3.06
CA ASN A 329 -31.63 -13.04 -2.40
C ASN A 329 -32.55 -12.20 -1.51
N ASN A 330 -32.21 -10.94 -1.26
CA ASN A 330 -33.07 -9.95 -0.61
C ASN A 330 -32.74 -8.56 -1.19
N THR A 331 -33.49 -8.14 -2.20
CA THR A 331 -33.24 -6.88 -2.91
C THR A 331 -33.45 -5.62 -2.06
N ALA A 332 -34.12 -5.75 -0.92
CA ALA A 332 -34.25 -4.66 0.05
C ALA A 332 -33.00 -4.54 0.93
N ALA A 333 -32.23 -5.61 1.10
CA ALA A 333 -31.01 -5.61 1.91
C ALA A 333 -29.78 -5.21 1.05
N TYR A 334 -29.60 -3.91 0.85
CA TYR A 334 -28.35 -3.39 0.25
C TYR A 334 -27.67 -2.41 1.19
N SER A 335 -26.37 -2.27 1.04
CA SER A 335 -25.58 -1.30 1.80
C SER A 335 -24.65 -0.51 0.89
N ALA A 336 -24.27 0.68 1.35
CA ALA A 336 -23.28 1.51 0.69
C ALA A 336 -22.39 2.14 1.74
N ASN A 337 -21.08 2.20 1.46
CA ASN A 337 -20.12 2.84 2.35
C ASN A 337 -19.26 3.82 1.57
N GLU A 338 -18.97 4.95 2.19
CA GLU A 338 -18.03 5.95 1.69
C GLU A 338 -17.06 6.30 2.81
N THR A 339 -15.77 6.19 2.52
CA THR A 339 -14.70 6.64 3.41
C THR A 339 -13.87 7.69 2.69
N ASN A 340 -13.67 8.85 3.32
CA ASN A 340 -12.77 9.89 2.83
C ASN A 340 -11.72 10.19 3.88
N THR A 341 -10.47 10.32 3.45
CA THR A 341 -9.36 10.73 4.32
C THR A 341 -8.54 11.81 3.66
N PHE A 342 -8.39 12.94 4.33
CA PHE A 342 -7.52 14.04 3.96
C PHE A 342 -6.37 14.08 4.97
N ALA A 343 -5.13 13.92 4.52
CA ALA A 343 -3.94 14.01 5.36
C ALA A 343 -3.06 15.18 4.90
N PHE A 344 -2.76 16.09 5.82
CA PHE A 344 -1.93 17.27 5.62
C PHE A 344 -0.57 17.00 6.27
N PRO A 345 0.50 16.78 5.49
CA PRO A 345 1.84 16.49 6.02
C PRO A 345 2.34 17.61 6.94
N ALA A 346 2.82 17.24 8.11
CA ALA A 346 3.37 18.17 9.10
C ALA A 346 4.87 17.96 9.33
N PHE A 347 5.28 16.80 9.87
CA PHE A 347 6.68 16.56 10.24
C PHE A 347 7.02 15.06 10.25
N LYS A 348 8.13 14.66 9.60
CA LYS A 348 8.74 13.30 9.64
C LYS A 348 7.74 12.14 9.55
N GLY A 349 6.82 12.18 8.57
CA GLY A 349 5.81 11.13 8.38
C GLY A 349 4.55 11.29 9.22
N LEU A 350 4.47 12.30 10.08
CA LEU A 350 3.27 12.69 10.80
C LEU A 350 2.46 13.70 9.98
N SER A 351 1.15 13.51 9.94
CA SER A 351 0.19 14.37 9.25
C SER A 351 -0.99 14.68 10.16
N PHE A 352 -1.57 15.87 10.03
CA PHE A 352 -2.92 16.12 10.53
C PHE A 352 -3.93 15.51 9.57
N SER A 353 -4.95 14.82 10.08
CA SER A 353 -5.93 14.12 9.25
C SER A 353 -7.36 14.52 9.59
N LEU A 354 -8.18 14.58 8.53
CA LEU A 354 -9.63 14.68 8.59
C LEU A 354 -10.19 13.45 7.88
N GLY A 355 -11.13 12.77 8.50
CA GLY A 355 -11.79 11.61 7.95
C GLY A 355 -13.30 11.70 8.02
N THR A 356 -13.98 11.14 7.01
CA THR A 356 -15.41 10.86 7.07
C THR A 356 -15.65 9.40 6.78
N LEU A 357 -16.60 8.81 7.49
CA LEU A 357 -17.16 7.50 7.21
C LEU A 357 -18.67 7.69 7.13
N ASP A 358 -19.24 7.41 5.97
CA ASP A 358 -20.68 7.35 5.76
C ASP A 358 -21.08 5.91 5.43
N SER A 359 -21.93 5.32 6.22
CA SER A 359 -22.39 3.94 6.08
C SER A 359 -23.90 3.91 6.02
N TYR A 360 -24.42 3.44 4.91
CA TYR A 360 -25.85 3.28 4.66
C TYR A 360 -26.22 1.78 4.63
N LEU A 361 -27.21 1.42 5.44
CA LEU A 361 -27.83 0.10 5.45
C LEU A 361 -29.32 0.27 5.14
N ASN A 362 -29.76 -0.31 4.04
CA ASN A 362 -31.18 -0.37 3.72
C ASN A 362 -31.84 -1.54 4.46
N ASP A 363 -33.09 -1.35 4.90
CA ASP A 363 -33.86 -2.35 5.65
C ASP A 363 -33.19 -2.79 6.98
N PRO A 364 -32.76 -1.83 7.85
CA PRO A 364 -32.28 -2.18 9.19
C PRO A 364 -33.43 -2.79 10.02
N PRO A 365 -33.12 -3.64 11.02
CA PRO A 365 -34.16 -4.25 11.84
C PRO A 365 -35.03 -3.20 12.55
N ALA A 366 -36.31 -3.46 12.64
CA ALA A 366 -37.24 -2.60 13.37
C ALA A 366 -36.92 -2.66 14.88
N THR A 367 -36.53 -1.53 15.46
CA THR A 367 -36.23 -1.38 16.89
C THR A 367 -37.01 -0.20 17.49
N LEU A 368 -37.02 -0.09 18.80
CA LEU A 368 -37.54 1.08 19.52
C LEU A 368 -36.43 1.68 20.40
N PRO A 369 -35.96 2.92 20.09
CA PRO A 369 -36.35 3.78 18.97
C PRO A 369 -35.93 3.22 17.60
N PRO A 370 -36.53 3.65 16.49
CA PRO A 370 -36.24 3.13 15.16
C PRO A 370 -34.76 3.29 14.80
N THR A 371 -34.14 2.19 14.33
CA THR A 371 -32.77 2.19 13.82
C THR A 371 -32.68 3.05 12.56
N LYS A 372 -31.69 3.94 12.50
CA LYS A 372 -31.42 4.73 11.29
C LYS A 372 -30.60 3.93 10.32
N GLY A 373 -31.00 3.93 9.04
CA GLY A 373 -30.25 3.28 7.98
C GLY A 373 -28.89 3.97 7.69
N ASN A 374 -28.80 5.28 7.95
CA ASN A 374 -27.55 6.04 7.72
C ASN A 374 -26.78 6.31 9.02
N SER A 375 -25.46 6.11 8.97
CA SER A 375 -24.52 6.40 10.05
C SER A 375 -23.35 7.22 9.49
N PHE A 376 -23.29 8.50 9.86
CA PHE A 376 -22.23 9.38 9.45
C PHE A 376 -21.28 9.68 10.63
N GLN A 377 -19.99 9.53 10.38
CA GLN A 377 -18.92 9.81 11.34
C GLN A 377 -17.92 10.80 10.74
N PHE A 378 -17.56 11.81 11.49
CA PHE A 378 -16.47 12.72 11.19
C PHE A 378 -15.37 12.56 12.22
N THR A 379 -14.12 12.44 11.77
CA THR A 379 -12.96 12.20 12.61
C THR A 379 -11.88 13.23 12.32
N MET A 380 -11.30 13.79 13.37
CA MET A 380 -10.07 14.59 13.29
C MET A 380 -8.99 13.88 14.08
N GLY A 381 -7.77 13.88 13.56
CA GLY A 381 -6.71 13.14 14.24
C GLY A 381 -5.31 13.37 13.67
N LEU A 382 -4.41 12.53 14.10
CA LEU A 382 -3.05 12.46 13.62
C LEU A 382 -2.82 11.15 12.89
N THR A 383 -2.20 11.22 11.73
CA THR A 383 -1.83 10.06 10.92
C THR A 383 -0.33 9.95 10.83
N TYR A 384 0.19 8.77 11.09
CA TYR A 384 1.58 8.42 10.88
C TYR A 384 1.74 7.51 9.67
N ALA A 385 2.64 7.88 8.75
CA ALA A 385 2.95 7.06 7.57
C ALA A 385 3.98 5.99 7.91
N ILE A 386 3.52 4.74 8.00
CA ILE A 386 4.39 3.56 8.13
C ILE A 386 5.03 3.33 6.77
N LYS A 387 6.35 3.35 6.70
CA LYS A 387 7.12 3.10 5.47
C LYS A 387 7.81 1.76 5.58
N SER A 388 7.69 0.95 4.53
CA SER A 388 8.51 -0.25 4.41
C SER A 388 9.99 0.12 4.37
N LYS A 389 10.82 -0.66 5.05
CA LYS A 389 12.29 -0.58 4.97
C LYS A 389 12.86 -1.42 3.83
N TYR A 390 12.01 -1.96 2.97
CA TYR A 390 12.37 -2.85 1.87
C TYR A 390 12.46 -2.10 0.58
#